data_97884fab0fd6d164785abb820e1ae97d
#
_entry.id   97884fab0fd6d164785abb820e1ae97d
#
_cell.length_a   1.000
_cell.length_b   1.000
_cell.length_c   1.000
_cell.angle_alpha   90.00
_cell.angle_beta   90.00
_cell.angle_gamma   90.00
#
_symmetry.space_group_name_H-M   'P 1'
#
loop_
_entity.id
_entity.type
_entity.pdbx_description
1 polymer ?
#
loop_
_entity_poly.entity_id
_entity_poly.type
_entity_poly.pdbx_seq_one_letter_code
_entity_poly.pdbx_strand_id
1 'polypeptide(L)'
;MKFLAGSDFHGELPSISEWFDLMMITGDICPDMYGVNFSQIDWINDEFIPWVNSLPFLNVWSKVILVPGNHDKCFDGLVSKAQITEWEMKTNGHLKILIHDEYNFEYPVSDGIDSLKIFGTPYCTKFGSWSFMVEDEILWRKYAQIPDDVDILLSHDSPHINKMGAVLDEDSRFYNPNAGNKI
;
A
#
# COMPACT_ATOMS: atom_id res chain seq x y z
N MET A 1 2.46 -20.57 -5.72
CA MET A 1 2.03 -19.34 -5.04
C MET A 1 1.36 -18.44 -6.05
N LYS A 2 0.20 -17.83 -5.72
CA LYS A 2 -0.56 -16.92 -6.58
C LYS A 2 -0.57 -15.53 -5.95
N PHE A 3 -0.07 -14.54 -6.69
CA PHE A 3 -0.04 -13.15 -6.29
C PHE A 3 -1.12 -12.34 -7.00
N LEU A 4 -1.72 -11.40 -6.27
CA LEU A 4 -2.53 -10.33 -6.82
C LEU A 4 -1.85 -8.99 -6.48
N ALA A 5 -1.99 -8.01 -7.34
CA ALA A 5 -1.52 -6.66 -7.08
C ALA A 5 -2.56 -5.64 -7.56
N GLY A 6 -2.66 -4.52 -6.84
CA GLY A 6 -3.53 -3.42 -7.19
C GLY A 6 -3.14 -2.14 -6.47
N SER A 7 -3.62 -1.00 -6.94
CA SER A 7 -3.46 0.31 -6.32
C SER A 7 -4.59 1.24 -6.75
N ASP A 8 -4.64 2.42 -6.14
CA ASP A 8 -5.49 3.54 -6.58
C ASP A 8 -6.99 3.19 -6.65
N PHE A 9 -7.49 2.52 -5.60
CA PHE A 9 -8.90 2.12 -5.53
C PHE A 9 -9.84 3.29 -5.27
N HIS A 10 -9.38 4.34 -4.58
CA HIS A 10 -10.16 5.55 -4.26
C HIS A 10 -11.58 5.26 -3.77
N GLY A 11 -11.73 4.21 -2.96
CA GLY A 11 -13.00 3.75 -2.42
C GLY A 11 -13.74 2.73 -3.28
N GLU A 12 -13.29 2.46 -4.50
CA GLU A 12 -13.87 1.45 -5.39
C GLU A 12 -13.21 0.09 -5.20
N LEU A 13 -13.65 -0.65 -4.18
CA LEU A 13 -13.07 -1.94 -3.83
C LEU A 13 -13.40 -3.00 -4.89
N PRO A 14 -12.40 -3.66 -5.49
CA PRO A 14 -12.61 -4.61 -6.57
C PRO A 14 -13.28 -5.91 -6.08
N SER A 15 -14.09 -6.52 -6.93
CA SER A 15 -14.62 -7.85 -6.69
C SER A 15 -13.58 -8.91 -7.04
N ILE A 16 -13.12 -9.65 -6.04
CA ILE A 16 -12.13 -10.72 -6.19
C ILE A 16 -12.85 -12.06 -6.02
N SER A 17 -12.88 -12.87 -7.08
CA SER A 17 -13.53 -14.19 -7.08
C SER A 17 -12.56 -15.37 -7.06
N GLU A 18 -11.27 -15.12 -7.31
CA GLU A 18 -10.25 -16.14 -7.34
C GLU A 18 -9.42 -16.15 -6.06
N TRP A 19 -9.13 -17.32 -5.55
CA TRP A 19 -8.24 -17.47 -4.40
C TRP A 19 -6.80 -16.99 -4.72
N PHE A 20 -6.09 -16.54 -3.68
CA PHE A 20 -4.71 -16.08 -3.76
C PHE A 20 -3.94 -16.43 -2.47
N ASP A 21 -2.62 -16.42 -2.57
CA ASP A 21 -1.72 -16.55 -1.43
C ASP A 21 -1.38 -15.17 -0.85
N LEU A 22 -1.05 -14.22 -1.73
CA LEU A 22 -0.66 -12.86 -1.34
C LEU A 22 -1.30 -11.83 -2.27
N MET A 23 -2.01 -10.86 -1.68
CA MET A 23 -2.47 -9.66 -2.36
C MET A 23 -1.68 -8.46 -1.86
N MET A 24 -1.14 -7.69 -2.78
CA MET A 24 -0.34 -6.49 -2.51
C MET A 24 -1.10 -5.26 -3.01
N ILE A 25 -1.35 -4.30 -2.11
CA ILE A 25 -2.05 -3.05 -2.41
C ILE A 25 -1.07 -1.90 -2.15
N THR A 26 -0.77 -1.14 -3.20
CA THR A 26 0.23 -0.08 -3.15
C THR A 26 -0.39 1.32 -3.14
N GLY A 27 -1.37 1.51 -2.27
CA GLY A 27 -1.86 2.83 -1.86
C GLY A 27 -3.14 3.31 -2.53
N ASP A 28 -3.57 4.46 -2.03
CA ASP A 28 -4.76 5.21 -2.45
C ASP A 28 -6.03 4.36 -2.41
N ILE A 29 -6.23 3.68 -1.27
CA ILE A 29 -7.45 2.87 -1.06
C ILE A 29 -8.64 3.72 -0.69
N CYS A 30 -8.43 4.82 0.07
CA CYS A 30 -9.50 5.63 0.61
C CYS A 30 -10.17 6.48 -0.46
N PRO A 31 -11.50 6.68 -0.38
CA PRO A 31 -12.20 7.58 -1.31
C PRO A 31 -11.77 9.04 -1.14
N ASP A 32 -11.71 9.76 -2.26
CA ASP A 32 -11.47 11.21 -2.34
C ASP A 32 -12.74 12.00 -2.02
N MET A 33 -13.33 11.79 -0.86
CA MET A 33 -14.55 12.51 -0.50
C MET A 33 -14.24 13.84 0.18
N TYR A 34 -14.88 14.90 -0.32
CA TYR A 34 -14.85 16.23 0.25
C TYR A 34 -16.20 16.49 0.93
N GLY A 35 -16.19 16.58 2.26
CA GLY A 35 -17.41 16.90 3.01
C GLY A 35 -17.20 16.91 4.51
N VAL A 36 -18.03 17.66 5.22
CA VAL A 36 -17.89 17.99 6.66
C VAL A 36 -17.99 16.77 7.58
N ASN A 37 -18.50 15.62 7.07
CA ASN A 37 -18.80 14.43 7.87
C ASN A 37 -18.13 13.15 7.34
N PHE A 38 -17.15 13.24 6.43
CA PHE A 38 -16.48 12.06 5.93
C PHE A 38 -15.19 11.78 6.71
N SER A 39 -15.08 10.59 7.26
CA SER A 39 -13.91 10.08 7.96
C SER A 39 -13.35 8.88 7.23
N GLN A 40 -12.10 8.96 6.77
CA GLN A 40 -11.41 7.79 6.18
C GLN A 40 -11.29 6.64 7.20
N ILE A 41 -11.18 6.97 8.50
CA ILE A 41 -11.13 5.96 9.56
C ILE A 41 -12.44 5.18 9.64
N ASP A 42 -13.58 5.87 9.55
CA ASP A 42 -14.90 5.22 9.55
C ASP A 42 -15.06 4.37 8.29
N TRP A 43 -14.67 4.88 7.11
CA TRP A 43 -14.71 4.13 5.86
C TRP A 43 -13.84 2.85 5.94
N ILE A 44 -12.65 2.93 6.54
CA ILE A 44 -11.81 1.74 6.73
C ILE A 44 -12.53 0.71 7.61
N ASN A 45 -13.17 1.15 8.70
CA ASN A 45 -13.91 0.24 9.59
C ASN A 45 -15.17 -0.35 8.93
N ASP A 46 -15.92 0.46 8.19
CA ASP A 46 -17.25 0.11 7.71
C ASP A 46 -17.24 -0.54 6.31
N GLU A 47 -16.20 -0.28 5.50
CA GLU A 47 -16.10 -0.76 4.12
C GLU A 47 -14.85 -1.62 3.88
N PHE A 48 -13.65 -1.07 4.14
CA PHE A 48 -12.40 -1.76 3.77
C PHE A 48 -12.17 -3.03 4.59
N ILE A 49 -12.32 -2.99 5.91
CA ILE A 49 -12.15 -4.18 6.78
C ILE A 49 -13.18 -5.28 6.46
N PRO A 50 -14.49 -4.98 6.29
CA PRO A 50 -15.46 -5.95 5.82
C PRO A 50 -15.12 -6.52 4.43
N TRP A 51 -14.63 -5.69 3.50
CA TRP A 51 -14.19 -6.16 2.20
C TRP A 51 -13.01 -7.15 2.32
N VAL A 52 -11.98 -6.83 3.10
CA VAL A 52 -10.86 -7.76 3.36
C VAL A 52 -11.40 -9.09 3.91
N ASN A 53 -12.32 -9.05 4.87
CA ASN A 53 -12.92 -10.26 5.45
C ASN A 53 -13.75 -11.08 4.45
N SER A 54 -14.20 -10.48 3.36
CA SER A 54 -14.98 -11.15 2.30
C SER A 54 -14.11 -11.82 1.22
N LEU A 55 -12.79 -11.59 1.24
CA LEU A 55 -11.89 -12.09 0.20
C LEU A 55 -11.73 -13.61 0.24
N PRO A 56 -11.56 -14.26 -0.93
CA PRO A 56 -11.44 -15.71 -1.04
C PRO A 56 -10.01 -16.17 -0.70
N PHE A 57 -9.64 -16.08 0.57
CA PHE A 57 -8.35 -16.56 1.05
C PHE A 57 -8.20 -18.07 0.82
N LEU A 58 -7.04 -18.48 0.31
CA LEU A 58 -6.75 -19.91 0.10
C LEU A 58 -6.65 -20.66 1.43
N ASN A 59 -6.02 -20.03 2.43
CA ASN A 59 -5.76 -20.63 3.75
C ASN A 59 -5.36 -19.54 4.75
N VAL A 60 -5.03 -19.96 5.97
CA VAL A 60 -4.63 -19.06 7.08
C VAL A 60 -3.33 -18.28 6.83
N TRP A 61 -2.50 -18.73 5.90
CA TRP A 61 -1.26 -18.07 5.52
C TRP A 61 -1.48 -16.93 4.52
N SER A 62 -2.61 -16.98 3.77
CA SER A 62 -2.92 -15.95 2.78
C SER A 62 -3.02 -14.57 3.41
N LYS A 63 -2.44 -13.56 2.75
CA LYS A 63 -2.35 -12.19 3.26
C LYS A 63 -2.77 -11.15 2.23
N VAL A 64 -3.29 -10.05 2.75
CA VAL A 64 -3.36 -8.76 2.08
C VAL A 64 -2.31 -7.87 2.74
N ILE A 65 -1.37 -7.34 1.97
CA ILE A 65 -0.41 -6.35 2.43
C ILE A 65 -0.78 -5.01 1.81
N LEU A 66 -1.05 -4.04 2.67
CA LEU A 66 -1.37 -2.67 2.29
C LEU A 66 -0.19 -1.76 2.62
N VAL A 67 0.26 -1.03 1.62
CA VAL A 67 1.07 0.19 1.78
C VAL A 67 0.15 1.37 1.50
N PRO A 68 -0.03 2.35 2.40
CA PRO A 68 -0.85 3.53 2.13
C PRO A 68 -0.29 4.39 0.98
N GLY A 69 -1.17 5.15 0.33
CA GLY A 69 -0.80 6.14 -0.66
C GLY A 69 -0.99 7.59 -0.18
N ASN A 70 -0.78 8.52 -1.10
CA ASN A 70 -0.83 9.94 -0.73
C ASN A 70 -2.27 10.46 -0.50
N HIS A 71 -3.28 9.77 -0.99
CA HIS A 71 -4.69 10.08 -0.69
C HIS A 71 -5.17 9.45 0.63
N ASP A 72 -4.44 8.50 1.19
CA ASP A 72 -4.76 7.80 2.44
C ASP A 72 -4.33 8.62 3.67
N LYS A 73 -4.89 9.81 3.81
CA LYS A 73 -4.48 10.84 4.79
C LYS A 73 -4.52 10.37 6.24
N CYS A 74 -5.43 9.45 6.55
CA CYS A 74 -5.56 8.94 7.92
C CYS A 74 -4.30 8.23 8.40
N PHE A 75 -3.52 7.63 7.51
CA PHE A 75 -2.29 6.92 7.87
C PHE A 75 -1.10 7.85 8.10
N ASP A 76 -1.17 9.11 7.67
CA ASP A 76 -0.11 10.10 7.88
C ASP A 76 -0.29 10.84 9.21
N GLY A 77 -0.07 10.11 10.30
CA GLY A 77 -0.06 10.65 11.65
C GLY A 77 -1.41 10.79 12.36
N LEU A 78 -2.55 10.45 11.72
CA LEU A 78 -3.86 10.50 12.38
C LEU A 78 -4.18 9.18 13.11
N VAL A 79 -3.84 8.04 12.52
CA VAL A 79 -4.04 6.73 13.17
C VAL A 79 -2.82 6.33 13.99
N SER A 80 -3.07 5.75 15.15
CA SER A 80 -2.02 5.20 16.01
C SER A 80 -1.62 3.79 15.57
N LYS A 81 -0.44 3.33 16.02
CA LYS A 81 -0.04 1.92 15.85
C LYS A 81 -1.05 0.94 16.47
N ALA A 82 -1.68 1.33 17.58
CA ALA A 82 -2.71 0.52 18.22
C ALA A 82 -3.96 0.37 17.33
N GLN A 83 -4.36 1.43 16.62
CA GLN A 83 -5.46 1.37 15.67
C GLN A 83 -5.14 0.47 14.47
N ILE A 84 -3.92 0.56 13.94
CA ILE A 84 -3.45 -0.34 12.86
C ILE A 84 -3.50 -1.80 13.34
N THR A 85 -2.96 -2.08 14.53
CA THR A 85 -3.00 -3.42 15.12
C THR A 85 -4.44 -3.92 15.30
N GLU A 86 -5.37 -3.06 15.73
CA GLU A 86 -6.78 -3.41 15.84
C GLU A 86 -7.39 -3.83 14.49
N TRP A 87 -7.10 -3.09 13.42
CA TRP A 87 -7.56 -3.44 12.07
C TRP A 87 -6.98 -4.77 11.58
N GLU A 88 -5.68 -5.00 11.81
CA GLU A 88 -5.04 -6.29 11.50
C GLU A 88 -5.71 -7.45 12.26
N MET A 89 -6.05 -7.24 13.52
CA MET A 89 -6.77 -8.25 14.35
C MET A 89 -8.20 -8.48 13.87
N LYS A 90 -8.93 -7.44 13.47
CA LYS A 90 -10.31 -7.53 12.94
C LYS A 90 -10.40 -8.36 11.65
N THR A 91 -9.29 -8.55 10.95
CA THR A 91 -9.19 -9.40 9.76
C THR A 91 -8.59 -10.79 10.05
N ASN A 92 -8.61 -11.22 11.30
CA ASN A 92 -7.99 -12.48 11.74
C ASN A 92 -6.51 -12.60 11.33
N GLY A 93 -5.82 -11.47 11.23
CA GLY A 93 -4.43 -11.38 10.81
C GLY A 93 -4.20 -11.60 9.30
N HIS A 94 -5.26 -11.60 8.48
CA HIS A 94 -5.10 -11.63 7.02
C HIS A 94 -4.62 -10.29 6.45
N LEU A 95 -4.90 -9.16 7.09
CA LEU A 95 -4.39 -7.85 6.72
C LEU A 95 -3.06 -7.56 7.43
N LYS A 96 -2.10 -7.01 6.68
CA LYS A 96 -0.89 -6.37 7.21
C LYS A 96 -0.73 -5.00 6.57
N ILE A 97 -0.52 -3.96 7.39
CA ILE A 97 -0.32 -2.58 6.94
C ILE A 97 1.14 -2.20 7.18
N LEU A 98 1.82 -1.75 6.12
CA LEU A 98 3.23 -1.35 6.15
C LEU A 98 3.36 0.15 5.88
N ILE A 99 3.86 0.89 6.87
CA ILE A 99 4.16 2.32 6.78
C ILE A 99 5.67 2.50 6.98
N HIS A 100 6.42 2.34 5.91
CA HIS A 100 7.88 2.34 5.92
C HIS A 100 8.44 1.30 6.91
N ASP A 101 8.01 0.07 6.71
CA ASP A 101 8.28 -1.05 7.61
C ASP A 101 8.43 -2.35 6.83
N GLU A 102 8.96 -3.38 7.47
CA GLU A 102 9.16 -4.70 6.89
C GLU A 102 8.18 -5.74 7.45
N TYR A 103 7.95 -6.78 6.68
CA TYR A 103 7.15 -7.93 7.06
C TYR A 103 7.70 -9.20 6.41
N ASN A 104 7.85 -10.27 7.20
CA ASN A 104 8.18 -11.60 6.69
C ASN A 104 6.87 -12.36 6.41
N PHE A 105 6.54 -12.50 5.12
CA PHE A 105 5.42 -13.29 4.66
C PHE A 105 5.80 -14.76 4.63
N GLU A 106 5.32 -15.52 5.60
CA GLU A 106 5.54 -16.96 5.70
C GLU A 106 4.51 -17.73 4.86
N TYR A 107 4.94 -18.81 4.21
CA TYR A 107 4.08 -19.67 3.42
C TYR A 107 4.54 -21.13 3.45
N PRO A 108 3.60 -22.11 3.37
CA PRO A 108 3.96 -23.52 3.39
C PRO A 108 4.63 -23.95 2.08
N VAL A 109 5.65 -24.78 2.20
CA VAL A 109 6.33 -25.49 1.12
C VAL A 109 6.35 -26.99 1.43
N SER A 110 6.79 -27.84 0.46
CA SER A 110 6.79 -29.31 0.62
C SER A 110 7.53 -29.78 1.87
N ASP A 111 8.60 -29.11 2.25
CA ASP A 111 9.52 -29.55 3.29
C ASP A 111 9.53 -28.61 4.52
N GLY A 112 8.48 -27.78 4.68
CA GLY A 112 8.38 -26.88 5.83
C GLY A 112 7.66 -25.57 5.54
N ILE A 113 8.22 -24.49 6.05
CA ILE A 113 7.76 -23.11 5.88
C ILE A 113 8.91 -22.32 5.27
N ASP A 114 8.61 -21.52 4.25
CA ASP A 114 9.50 -20.55 3.65
C ASP A 114 8.95 -19.15 3.85
N SER A 115 9.73 -18.10 3.57
CA SER A 115 9.30 -16.73 3.77
C SER A 115 9.81 -15.80 2.68
N LEU A 116 9.04 -14.73 2.41
CA LEU A 116 9.47 -13.59 1.60
C LEU A 116 9.56 -12.36 2.51
N LYS A 117 10.70 -11.68 2.46
CA LYS A 117 10.91 -10.41 3.14
C LYS A 117 10.33 -9.28 2.29
N ILE A 118 9.27 -8.66 2.79
CA ILE A 118 8.56 -7.59 2.10
C ILE A 118 8.81 -6.29 2.84
N PHE A 119 9.18 -5.23 2.11
CA PHE A 119 9.25 -3.89 2.66
C PHE A 119 8.21 -3.00 1.99
N GLY A 120 7.46 -2.23 2.79
CA GLY A 120 6.43 -1.32 2.31
C GLY A 120 6.76 0.14 2.63
N THR A 121 6.72 1.03 1.63
CA THR A 121 6.95 2.46 1.82
C THR A 121 5.90 3.31 1.11
N PRO A 122 5.19 4.20 1.84
CA PRO A 122 4.21 5.12 1.27
C PRO A 122 4.86 6.40 0.73
N TYR A 123 6.10 6.67 1.07
CA TYR A 123 6.75 7.95 0.75
C TYR A 123 6.92 8.14 -0.74
N CYS A 124 6.52 9.33 -1.21
CA CYS A 124 6.58 9.72 -2.61
C CYS A 124 7.18 11.11 -2.83
N THR A 125 7.58 11.37 -4.07
CA THR A 125 8.12 12.66 -4.52
C THR A 125 7.09 13.76 -4.32
N LYS A 126 7.55 14.90 -3.82
CA LYS A 126 6.67 16.06 -3.58
C LYS A 126 6.30 16.77 -4.88
N PHE A 127 5.01 16.79 -5.21
CA PHE A 127 4.42 17.61 -6.25
C PHE A 127 3.18 18.39 -5.79
N GLY A 128 2.86 18.31 -4.51
CA GLY A 128 1.71 18.96 -3.88
C GLY A 128 1.82 18.99 -2.37
N SER A 129 0.66 18.92 -1.69
CA SER A 129 0.54 18.90 -0.21
C SER A 129 -0.27 17.69 0.27
N TRP A 130 -0.13 16.55 -0.38
CA TRP A 130 -0.77 15.30 0.01
C TRP A 130 0.06 14.58 1.07
N SER A 131 -0.51 13.53 1.66
CA SER A 131 0.17 12.73 2.66
C SER A 131 1.39 12.01 2.09
N PHE A 132 2.37 11.72 2.91
CA PHE A 132 3.61 11.01 2.57
C PHE A 132 4.48 11.66 1.50
N MET A 133 4.09 12.83 0.96
CA MET A 133 4.92 13.59 0.05
C MET A 133 6.05 14.29 0.78
N VAL A 134 7.27 14.03 0.36
CA VAL A 134 8.46 14.60 0.97
C VAL A 134 9.41 15.15 -0.09
N GLU A 135 10.23 16.13 0.30
CA GLU A 135 11.29 16.65 -0.56
C GLU A 135 12.31 15.55 -0.90
N ASP A 136 12.94 15.65 -2.07
CA ASP A 136 13.86 14.64 -2.61
C ASP A 136 14.93 14.21 -1.59
N GLU A 137 15.51 15.16 -0.85
CA GLU A 137 16.55 14.86 0.15
C GLU A 137 16.01 13.96 1.28
N ILE A 138 14.76 14.19 1.71
CA ILE A 138 14.12 13.38 2.75
C ILE A 138 13.76 12.01 2.15
N LEU A 139 13.26 11.98 0.92
CA LEU A 139 12.92 10.75 0.21
C LEU A 139 14.14 9.84 0.08
N TRP A 140 15.29 10.38 -0.34
CA TRP A 140 16.56 9.66 -0.40
C TRP A 140 16.93 9.02 0.94
N ARG A 141 16.78 9.76 2.05
CA ARG A 141 17.06 9.23 3.39
C ARG A 141 16.10 8.11 3.79
N LYS A 142 14.84 8.17 3.34
CA LYS A 142 13.86 7.13 3.56
C LYS A 142 14.24 5.87 2.77
N TYR A 143 14.52 6.02 1.49
CA TYR A 143 14.88 4.88 0.65
C TYR A 143 16.23 4.24 1.07
N ALA A 144 17.15 5.02 1.58
CA ALA A 144 18.42 4.50 2.14
C ALA A 144 18.24 3.64 3.41
N GLN A 145 17.04 3.61 4.00
CA GLN A 145 16.71 2.76 5.15
C GLN A 145 16.12 1.40 4.72
N ILE A 146 15.80 1.23 3.44
CA ILE A 146 15.29 -0.04 2.92
C ILE A 146 16.42 -1.07 2.99
N PRO A 147 16.19 -2.24 3.62
CA PRO A 147 17.21 -3.28 3.71
C PRO A 147 17.59 -3.83 2.33
N ASP A 148 18.87 -4.16 2.14
CA ASP A 148 19.39 -4.71 0.87
C ASP A 148 18.89 -6.15 0.58
N ASP A 149 18.38 -6.85 1.60
CA ASP A 149 17.94 -8.23 1.55
C ASP A 149 16.41 -8.39 1.39
N VAL A 150 15.73 -7.37 0.87
CA VAL A 150 14.30 -7.39 0.60
C VAL A 150 14.01 -8.18 -0.67
N ASP A 151 13.08 -9.16 -0.57
CA ASP A 151 12.60 -9.93 -1.74
C ASP A 151 11.58 -9.15 -2.56
N ILE A 152 10.71 -8.37 -1.89
CA ILE A 152 9.66 -7.57 -2.53
C ILE A 152 9.62 -6.17 -1.91
N LEU A 153 9.81 -5.16 -2.73
CA LEU A 153 9.58 -3.76 -2.36
C LEU A 153 8.20 -3.32 -2.87
N LEU A 154 7.35 -2.87 -1.94
CA LEU A 154 6.06 -2.24 -2.23
C LEU A 154 6.19 -0.73 -2.04
N SER A 155 6.01 0.03 -3.10
CA SER A 155 6.05 1.49 -3.07
C SER A 155 4.81 2.07 -3.73
N HIS A 156 4.22 3.10 -3.12
CA HIS A 156 3.13 3.85 -3.76
C HIS A 156 3.68 4.72 -4.90
N ASP A 157 4.88 5.30 -4.73
CA ASP A 157 5.53 6.06 -5.80
C ASP A 157 6.18 5.11 -6.82
N SER A 158 6.00 5.40 -8.10
CA SER A 158 6.62 4.59 -9.14
C SER A 158 8.08 4.98 -9.35
N PRO A 159 8.96 4.00 -9.64
CA PRO A 159 10.37 4.29 -9.89
C PRO A 159 10.55 5.07 -11.20
N HIS A 160 11.55 5.95 -11.25
CA HIS A 160 11.93 6.69 -12.46
C HIS A 160 12.70 5.78 -13.42
N ILE A 161 12.07 4.70 -13.89
CA ILE A 161 12.65 3.75 -14.83
C ILE A 161 11.79 3.71 -16.09
N ASN A 162 12.39 3.95 -17.24
CA ASN A 162 11.71 3.88 -18.54
C ASN A 162 10.39 4.69 -18.61
N LYS A 163 10.33 5.83 -17.92
CA LYS A 163 9.17 6.71 -17.83
C LYS A 163 7.93 6.07 -17.17
N MET A 164 8.08 5.07 -16.34
CA MET A 164 6.95 4.40 -15.67
C MET A 164 6.11 5.34 -14.80
N GLY A 165 6.73 6.35 -14.18
CA GLY A 165 6.01 7.37 -13.40
C GLY A 165 5.69 8.64 -14.17
N ALA A 166 5.98 8.70 -15.47
CA ALA A 166 5.81 9.93 -16.25
C ALA A 166 4.35 10.21 -16.61
N VAL A 167 3.88 11.44 -16.41
CA VAL A 167 2.61 11.91 -16.93
C VAL A 167 2.88 12.47 -18.35
N LEU A 168 2.49 11.71 -19.37
CA LEU A 168 2.80 12.01 -20.78
C LEU A 168 1.69 12.77 -21.52
N ASP A 169 0.54 13.00 -20.90
CA ASP A 169 -0.53 13.83 -21.46
C ASP A 169 -0.13 15.31 -21.35
N GLU A 170 0.27 15.89 -22.46
CA GLU A 170 0.75 17.29 -22.55
C GLU A 170 -0.33 18.31 -22.18
N ASP A 171 -1.60 17.96 -22.35
CA ASP A 171 -2.74 18.81 -21.97
C ASP A 171 -3.09 18.69 -20.48
N SER A 172 -2.50 17.73 -19.78
CA SER A 172 -2.70 17.55 -18.34
C SER A 172 -1.96 18.64 -17.55
N ARG A 173 -2.66 19.24 -16.57
CA ARG A 173 -2.03 20.14 -15.57
C ARG A 173 -0.93 19.45 -14.74
N PHE A 174 -0.86 18.13 -14.80
CA PHE A 174 0.14 17.31 -14.12
C PHE A 174 1.24 16.79 -15.05
N TYR A 175 1.29 17.29 -16.30
CA TYR A 175 2.31 16.87 -17.26
C TYR A 175 3.71 16.94 -16.66
N ASN A 176 4.34 15.79 -16.56
CA ASN A 176 5.72 15.65 -16.12
C ASN A 176 6.35 14.40 -16.76
N PRO A 177 7.05 14.55 -17.88
CA PRO A 177 7.68 13.43 -18.58
C PRO A 177 8.87 12.81 -17.81
N ASN A 178 9.29 13.47 -16.72
CA ASN A 178 10.39 13.03 -15.85
C ASN A 178 9.93 12.68 -14.45
N ALA A 179 8.61 12.56 -14.23
CA ALA A 179 8.09 12.11 -12.95
C ALA A 179 8.50 10.66 -12.66
N GLY A 180 8.47 10.31 -11.41
CA GLY A 180 8.90 9.04 -10.88
C GLY A 180 10.09 9.20 -9.96
N ASN A 181 10.23 8.24 -9.07
CA ASN A 181 11.23 8.27 -8.02
C ASN A 181 12.63 8.00 -8.59
N LYS A 182 13.54 8.93 -8.43
CA LYS A 182 14.95 8.77 -8.82
C LYS A 182 15.67 8.03 -7.70
N ILE A 183 15.62 6.72 -7.75
CA ILE A 183 16.41 5.87 -6.86
C ILE A 183 17.85 5.83 -7.32
#